data_250c976024bb856b62f4d3080d558930
#
_entry.id   250c976024bb856b62f4d3080d558930
#
_cell.length_a   1.000
_cell.length_b   1.000
_cell.length_c   1.000
_cell.angle_alpha   90.00
_cell.angle_beta   90.00
_cell.angle_gamma   90.00
#
_symmetry.space_group_name_H-M   'P 1'
#
loop_
_entity.id
_entity.type
_entity.pdbx_description
1 polymer ?
#
loop_
_entity_poly.entity_id
_entity_poly.type
_entity_poly.pdbx_seq_one_letter_code
_entity_poly.pdbx_strand_id
1 'polypeptide(L)'
;MHKIIFSTLATTIMACGISFGQGCSDAGFCTINNVKPVNFWEQFQPIKNQIKAGFFFGKGDNSVNVWGNYLEYIRQVSNAFSFDTKVTFISQNGNGIHSFGLSDILISGNYQINERLGFTLGTKIPLSDGNKKQKGLSLPMDYQSSLGTLDAIIALSYQMNKLHLVFACQQPILQNKNDFLSEKQTNDILKKFQSTQNYRRAGDILLRASYLFTITDKFKITPSILPIYHLTNDHFTDITGIKQSIEDSKGLTLNGNIYLDYQINTKNSLQLNAGMPFIARKARPDGLTRHFITNLEYRIRF
;
A
#
# COMPACT_ATOMS: atom_id res chain seq x y z
N MET A 1 -7.61 36.47 22.33
CA MET A 1 -8.59 35.79 21.48
C MET A 1 -8.06 34.59 20.65
N HIS A 2 -6.74 34.49 20.35
CA HIS A 2 -6.21 33.35 19.54
C HIS A 2 -6.10 32.02 20.28
N LYS A 3 -6.04 31.96 21.60
CA LYS A 3 -5.92 30.70 22.37
C LYS A 3 -7.23 29.91 22.50
N ILE A 4 -8.39 30.55 22.37
CA ILE A 4 -9.71 29.90 22.50
C ILE A 4 -10.12 29.20 21.20
N ILE A 5 -9.69 29.72 20.04
CA ILE A 5 -10.00 29.14 18.74
C ILE A 5 -9.24 27.82 18.50
N PHE A 6 -8.02 27.70 19.05
CA PHE A 6 -7.23 26.46 18.93
C PHE A 6 -7.78 25.32 19.80
N SER A 7 -8.35 25.65 20.97
CA SER A 7 -8.93 24.66 21.88
C SER A 7 -10.25 24.09 21.34
N THR A 8 -11.09 24.91 20.70
CA THR A 8 -12.36 24.46 20.10
C THR A 8 -12.16 23.62 18.83
N LEU A 9 -11.12 23.90 18.05
CA LEU A 9 -10.83 23.11 16.85
C LEU A 9 -10.30 21.71 17.23
N ALA A 10 -9.51 21.59 18.30
CA ALA A 10 -9.00 20.32 18.80
C ALA A 10 -10.10 19.42 19.38
N THR A 11 -11.14 20.00 19.99
CA THR A 11 -12.26 19.25 20.61
C THR A 11 -13.29 18.77 19.58
N THR A 12 -13.45 19.47 18.46
CA THR A 12 -14.39 19.09 17.40
C THR A 12 -13.86 17.91 16.56
N ILE A 13 -12.55 17.71 16.52
CA ILE A 13 -11.93 16.57 15.81
C ILE A 13 -12.08 15.25 16.61
N MET A 14 -12.33 15.30 17.91
CA MET A 14 -12.49 14.12 18.76
C MET A 14 -13.92 13.54 18.81
N ALA A 15 -14.91 14.21 18.25
CA ALA A 15 -16.32 13.79 18.29
C ALA A 15 -16.79 13.12 17.00
N CYS A 16 -15.92 12.91 16.00
CA CYS A 16 -16.26 12.15 14.80
C CYS A 16 -16.19 10.66 15.12
N GLY A 17 -17.35 10.01 15.15
CA GLY A 17 -17.54 8.61 15.50
C GLY A 17 -16.57 7.69 14.77
N ILE A 18 -16.19 6.60 15.43
CA ILE A 18 -15.27 5.55 15.00
C ILE A 18 -15.74 4.98 13.66
N SER A 19 -15.38 5.62 12.57
CA SER A 19 -15.48 5.07 11.22
C SER A 19 -14.26 4.19 11.02
N PHE A 20 -14.48 2.89 10.98
CA PHE A 20 -13.44 1.90 10.68
C PHE A 20 -13.00 2.07 9.23
N GLY A 21 -11.78 2.45 9.02
CA GLY A 21 -11.27 2.75 7.71
C GLY A 21 -9.88 2.16 7.42
N GLN A 22 -9.42 2.19 6.15
CA GLN A 22 -8.26 1.45 5.63
C GLN A 22 -7.06 2.34 5.30
N GLY A 23 -5.85 1.84 5.59
CA GLY A 23 -4.59 2.40 5.06
C GLY A 23 -4.27 1.88 3.67
N CYS A 24 -3.39 2.59 2.96
CA CYS A 24 -2.91 2.26 1.62
C CYS A 24 -2.16 0.92 1.60
N SER A 25 -2.90 -0.16 1.49
CA SER A 25 -2.35 -1.52 1.45
C SER A 25 -2.84 -2.31 0.24
N ASP A 26 -3.89 -1.81 -0.43
CA ASP A 26 -4.68 -2.61 -1.33
C ASP A 26 -3.92 -3.20 -2.49
N ALA A 27 -2.79 -2.63 -2.88
CA ALA A 27 -2.20 -3.12 -4.10
C ALA A 27 -0.69 -3.23 -4.09
N GLY A 28 -0.01 -2.83 -3.01
CA GLY A 28 1.44 -2.74 -3.04
C GLY A 28 1.96 -1.59 -3.92
N PHE A 29 1.21 -1.17 -4.93
CA PHE A 29 1.67 -0.13 -5.85
C PHE A 29 1.69 1.28 -5.24
N CYS A 30 0.86 1.57 -4.25
CA CYS A 30 1.01 2.81 -3.48
C CYS A 30 2.35 2.89 -2.73
N THR A 31 3.11 1.82 -2.70
CA THR A 31 4.43 1.76 -2.06
C THR A 31 5.58 1.89 -3.04
N ILE A 32 5.32 1.93 -4.36
CA ILE A 32 6.32 2.27 -5.37
C ILE A 32 6.85 3.68 -5.10
N ASN A 33 8.16 3.85 -5.20
CA ASN A 33 8.83 5.08 -4.80
C ASN A 33 8.22 6.33 -5.46
N ASN A 34 8.05 6.32 -6.77
CA ASN A 34 7.54 7.47 -7.52
C ASN A 34 6.02 7.71 -7.36
N VAL A 35 5.28 6.77 -6.79
CA VAL A 35 3.87 6.96 -6.44
C VAL A 35 3.73 7.53 -5.02
N LYS A 36 4.78 7.47 -4.18
CA LYS A 36 4.85 8.17 -2.88
C LYS A 36 5.09 9.66 -3.09
N PRO A 37 4.79 10.51 -2.09
CA PRO A 37 5.21 11.91 -2.14
C PRO A 37 6.72 12.02 -2.35
N VAL A 38 7.12 12.89 -3.29
CA VAL A 38 8.53 13.11 -3.60
C VAL A 38 9.25 13.64 -2.36
N ASN A 39 10.34 13.01 -2.02
CA ASN A 39 11.23 13.55 -1.01
C ASN A 39 12.02 14.71 -1.63
N PHE A 40 11.74 15.94 -1.19
CA PHE A 40 12.36 17.16 -1.70
C PHE A 40 13.92 17.13 -1.68
N TRP A 41 14.52 16.36 -0.76
CA TRP A 41 15.97 16.16 -0.71
C TRP A 41 16.52 15.38 -1.93
N GLU A 42 15.68 14.58 -2.56
CA GLU A 42 16.03 13.79 -3.74
C GLU A 42 16.12 14.66 -5.01
N GLN A 43 15.43 15.81 -5.03
CA GLN A 43 15.40 16.73 -6.17
C GLN A 43 16.67 17.58 -6.34
N PHE A 44 17.44 17.82 -5.27
CA PHE A 44 18.54 18.79 -5.29
C PHE A 44 19.95 18.19 -5.25
N GLN A 45 20.08 16.88 -5.13
CA GLN A 45 21.38 16.22 -5.18
C GLN A 45 21.34 15.06 -6.15
N PRO A 46 22.29 14.93 -7.09
CA PRO A 46 22.39 13.78 -7.98
C PRO A 46 22.84 12.55 -7.14
N ILE A 47 21.85 11.86 -6.59
CA ILE A 47 22.09 10.65 -5.80
C ILE A 47 22.13 9.50 -6.80
N LYS A 48 23.31 8.86 -6.92
CA LYS A 48 23.45 7.70 -7.82
C LYS A 48 22.76 6.47 -7.29
N ASN A 49 22.85 6.22 -5.97
CA ASN A 49 22.32 5.02 -5.35
C ASN A 49 21.62 5.36 -4.03
N GLN A 50 20.52 4.66 -3.74
CA GLN A 50 19.84 4.74 -2.46
C GLN A 50 19.39 3.34 -2.03
N ILE A 51 19.58 3.02 -0.75
CA ILE A 51 18.97 1.86 -0.09
C ILE A 51 18.00 2.37 0.95
N LYS A 52 16.82 1.76 1.00
CA LYS A 52 15.81 1.99 2.03
C LYS A 52 15.51 0.69 2.74
N ALA A 53 15.52 0.71 4.06
CA ALA A 53 15.05 -0.36 4.91
C ALA A 53 13.84 0.15 5.69
N GLY A 54 12.72 -0.55 5.60
CA GLY A 54 11.48 -0.14 6.26
C GLY A 54 10.85 -1.27 7.06
N PHE A 55 10.16 -0.87 8.11
CA PHE A 55 9.33 -1.72 8.93
C PHE A 55 7.94 -1.11 9.03
N PHE A 56 6.90 -1.91 8.85
CA PHE A 56 5.53 -1.45 8.98
C PHE A 56 4.70 -2.35 9.87
N PHE A 57 3.71 -1.72 10.48
CA PHE A 57 2.68 -2.38 11.27
C PHE A 57 1.31 -1.87 10.84
N GLY A 58 0.33 -2.76 10.77
CA GLY A 58 -1.05 -2.42 10.50
C GLY A 58 -2.00 -3.42 11.13
N LYS A 59 -3.24 -2.99 11.34
CA LYS A 59 -4.33 -3.84 11.82
C LYS A 59 -5.34 -4.02 10.70
N GLY A 60 -5.55 -5.25 10.28
CA GLY A 60 -6.52 -5.63 9.25
C GLY A 60 -7.90 -5.93 9.81
N ASP A 61 -8.78 -6.38 8.93
CA ASP A 61 -10.10 -6.87 9.30
C ASP A 61 -10.01 -8.17 10.12
N ASN A 62 -11.14 -8.59 10.67
CA ASN A 62 -11.27 -9.84 11.41
C ASN A 62 -10.17 -10.05 12.47
N SER A 63 -9.68 -8.98 13.12
CA SER A 63 -8.63 -9.01 14.16
C SER A 63 -7.27 -9.57 13.67
N VAL A 64 -6.96 -9.46 12.40
CA VAL A 64 -5.66 -9.83 11.85
C VAL A 64 -4.70 -8.64 11.96
N ASN A 65 -3.60 -8.84 12.70
CA ASN A 65 -2.49 -7.88 12.75
C ASN A 65 -1.47 -8.23 11.66
N VAL A 66 -0.91 -7.20 11.03
CA VAL A 66 0.06 -7.35 9.94
C VAL A 66 1.33 -6.60 10.29
N TRP A 67 2.44 -7.31 10.23
CA TRP A 67 3.79 -6.78 10.37
C TRP A 67 4.55 -7.03 9.09
N GLY A 68 5.43 -6.15 8.73
CA GLY A 68 6.28 -6.42 7.60
C GLY A 68 7.53 -5.55 7.61
N ASN A 69 8.50 -5.99 6.83
CA ASN A 69 9.69 -5.23 6.54
C ASN A 69 9.99 -5.32 5.05
N TYR A 70 10.79 -4.38 4.58
CA TYR A 70 11.21 -4.36 3.18
C TYR A 70 12.60 -3.77 3.03
N LEU A 71 13.23 -4.17 1.93
CA LEU A 71 14.41 -3.54 1.39
C LEU A 71 14.07 -3.00 0.00
N GLU A 72 14.48 -1.77 -0.27
CA GLU A 72 14.29 -1.11 -1.55
C GLU A 72 15.63 -0.52 -2.00
N TYR A 73 16.00 -0.79 -3.25
CA TYR A 73 17.17 -0.21 -3.89
C TYR A 73 16.76 0.66 -5.05
N ILE A 74 17.29 1.86 -5.11
CA ILE A 74 17.04 2.84 -6.17
C ILE A 74 18.39 3.21 -6.79
N ARG A 75 18.43 3.20 -8.13
CA ARG A 75 19.56 3.66 -8.90
C ARG A 75 19.17 4.71 -9.92
N GLN A 76 19.79 5.86 -9.81
CA GLN A 76 19.74 6.90 -10.83
C GLN A 76 20.77 6.53 -11.92
N VAL A 77 20.29 6.22 -13.11
CA VAL A 77 21.12 5.82 -14.26
C VAL A 77 21.54 7.05 -15.05
N SER A 78 20.64 8.01 -15.21
CA SER A 78 20.87 9.30 -15.85
C SER A 78 20.05 10.40 -15.17
N ASN A 79 20.20 11.65 -15.58
CA ASN A 79 19.39 12.75 -15.05
C ASN A 79 17.89 12.54 -15.27
N ALA A 80 17.50 11.79 -16.32
CA ALA A 80 16.12 11.55 -16.66
C ALA A 80 15.61 10.16 -16.28
N PHE A 81 16.48 9.18 -16.04
CA PHE A 81 16.07 7.81 -15.84
C PHE A 81 16.61 7.20 -14.55
N SER A 82 15.72 6.60 -13.78
CA SER A 82 16.04 5.77 -12.61
C SER A 82 15.26 4.46 -12.64
N PHE A 83 15.76 3.47 -11.92
CA PHE A 83 14.99 2.27 -11.62
C PHE A 83 15.00 2.00 -10.12
N ASP A 84 13.97 1.33 -9.65
CA ASP A 84 13.90 0.84 -8.29
C ASP A 84 13.42 -0.61 -8.23
N THR A 85 13.86 -1.30 -7.19
CA THR A 85 13.39 -2.64 -6.86
C THR A 85 13.16 -2.74 -5.36
N LYS A 86 12.04 -3.36 -4.96
CA LYS A 86 11.64 -3.50 -3.57
C LYS A 86 11.18 -4.92 -3.30
N VAL A 87 11.73 -5.53 -2.26
CA VAL A 87 11.31 -6.85 -1.75
C VAL A 87 10.67 -6.67 -0.39
N THR A 88 9.53 -7.31 -0.19
CA THR A 88 8.73 -7.20 1.04
C THR A 88 8.56 -8.56 1.72
N PHE A 89 8.64 -8.57 3.04
CA PHE A 89 8.33 -9.69 3.92
C PHE A 89 7.12 -9.31 4.77
N ILE A 90 6.17 -10.22 4.92
CA ILE A 90 4.93 -9.97 5.66
C ILE A 90 4.67 -11.10 6.63
N SER A 91 4.24 -10.75 7.83
CA SER A 91 3.71 -11.64 8.85
C SER A 91 2.29 -11.21 9.21
N GLN A 92 1.37 -12.15 9.20
CA GLN A 92 -0.02 -11.95 9.63
C GLN A 92 -0.29 -12.81 10.86
N ASN A 93 -0.93 -12.22 11.87
CA ASN A 93 -1.21 -12.87 13.14
C ASN A 93 -2.59 -12.46 13.65
N GLY A 94 -3.40 -13.45 14.00
CA GLY A 94 -4.73 -13.26 14.56
C GLY A 94 -5.50 -14.56 14.64
N ASN A 95 -6.50 -14.63 15.51
CA ASN A 95 -7.42 -15.78 15.61
C ASN A 95 -6.71 -17.15 15.82
N GLY A 96 -5.56 -17.17 16.50
CA GLY A 96 -4.75 -18.38 16.67
C GLY A 96 -4.01 -18.84 15.40
N ILE A 97 -4.03 -18.04 14.34
CA ILE A 97 -3.31 -18.31 13.09
C ILE A 97 -2.12 -17.37 13.01
N HIS A 98 -0.97 -17.91 12.63
CA HIS A 98 0.24 -17.15 12.32
C HIS A 98 0.75 -17.54 10.95
N SER A 99 1.02 -16.54 10.14
CA SER A 99 1.57 -16.70 8.80
C SER A 99 2.75 -15.74 8.61
N PHE A 100 3.80 -16.20 7.94
CA PHE A 100 4.97 -15.40 7.57
C PHE A 100 5.46 -15.85 6.19
N GLY A 101 5.89 -14.90 5.36
CA GLY A 101 6.48 -15.24 4.07
C GLY A 101 6.96 -14.02 3.29
N LEU A 102 7.66 -14.33 2.20
CA LEU A 102 7.94 -13.36 1.14
C LEU A 102 6.61 -12.92 0.51
N SER A 103 6.47 -11.62 0.30
CA SER A 103 5.29 -11.06 -0.36
C SER A 103 5.55 -10.94 -1.86
N ASP A 104 5.97 -9.79 -2.28
CA ASP A 104 6.14 -9.46 -3.69
C ASP A 104 7.49 -8.79 -3.90
N ILE A 105 8.00 -8.88 -5.12
CA ILE A 105 9.02 -7.97 -5.61
C ILE A 105 8.36 -6.94 -6.52
N LEU A 106 8.60 -5.67 -6.23
CA LEU A 106 8.21 -4.55 -7.09
C LEU A 106 9.44 -4.09 -7.86
N ILE A 107 9.31 -3.94 -9.16
CA ILE A 107 10.36 -3.40 -10.02
C ILE A 107 9.74 -2.27 -10.83
N SER A 108 10.38 -1.10 -10.87
CA SER A 108 9.92 -0.01 -11.71
C SER A 108 11.05 0.78 -12.37
N GLY A 109 10.77 1.24 -13.58
CA GLY A 109 11.56 2.21 -14.32
C GLY A 109 10.84 3.55 -14.32
N ASN A 110 11.58 4.61 -14.04
CA ASN A 110 11.06 5.97 -13.89
C ASN A 110 11.76 6.89 -14.87
N TYR A 111 10.98 7.61 -15.65
CA TYR A 111 11.48 8.54 -16.65
C TYR A 111 10.96 9.95 -16.37
N GLN A 112 11.87 10.88 -16.13
CA GLN A 112 11.56 12.30 -15.98
C GLN A 112 11.46 12.94 -17.37
N ILE A 113 10.23 13.24 -17.79
CA ILE A 113 9.95 13.84 -19.11
C ILE A 113 10.43 15.28 -19.17
N ASN A 114 10.19 16.03 -18.09
CA ASN A 114 10.68 17.39 -17.87
C ASN A 114 10.74 17.68 -16.35
N GLU A 115 11.11 18.89 -15.94
CA GLU A 115 11.24 19.26 -14.52
C GLU A 115 9.99 19.02 -13.66
N ARG A 116 8.82 18.89 -14.29
CA ARG A 116 7.53 18.75 -13.59
C ARG A 116 6.84 17.42 -13.81
N LEU A 117 7.08 16.77 -14.94
CA LEU A 117 6.33 15.60 -15.37
C LEU A 117 7.21 14.36 -15.39
N GLY A 118 6.79 13.34 -14.65
CA GLY A 118 7.43 12.04 -14.60
C GLY A 118 6.48 10.93 -15.06
N PHE A 119 7.06 9.88 -15.64
CA PHE A 119 6.40 8.66 -16.05
C PHE A 119 7.03 7.46 -15.35
N THR A 120 6.22 6.52 -14.88
CA THR A 120 6.67 5.28 -14.26
C THR A 120 6.01 4.09 -14.93
N LEU A 121 6.82 3.10 -15.28
CA LEU A 121 6.38 1.77 -15.68
C LEU A 121 6.91 0.76 -14.67
N GLY A 122 6.04 -0.07 -14.12
CA GLY A 122 6.42 -1.03 -13.10
C GLY A 122 5.66 -2.34 -13.18
N THR A 123 6.14 -3.31 -12.42
CA THR A 123 5.48 -4.60 -12.24
C THR A 123 5.60 -5.05 -10.80
N LYS A 124 4.56 -5.73 -10.31
CA LYS A 124 4.56 -6.47 -9.06
C LYS A 124 4.59 -7.96 -9.38
N ILE A 125 5.66 -8.63 -8.96
CA ILE A 125 5.89 -10.05 -9.19
C ILE A 125 5.67 -10.78 -7.86
N PRO A 126 4.74 -11.74 -7.77
CA PRO A 126 4.49 -12.48 -6.55
C PRO A 126 5.65 -13.45 -6.26
N LEU A 127 6.12 -13.47 -5.03
CA LEU A 127 7.11 -14.43 -4.54
C LEU A 127 6.46 -15.62 -3.81
N SER A 128 5.13 -15.59 -3.69
CA SER A 128 4.31 -16.72 -3.24
C SER A 128 3.02 -16.77 -4.07
N ASP A 129 2.42 -17.95 -4.17
CA ASP A 129 1.24 -18.24 -5.00
C ASP A 129 -0.09 -17.73 -4.40
N GLY A 130 -0.05 -17.13 -3.20
CA GLY A 130 -1.26 -16.71 -2.51
C GLY A 130 -2.13 -17.87 -2.01
N ASN A 131 -1.56 -19.07 -1.83
CA ASN A 131 -2.30 -20.28 -1.43
C ASN A 131 -1.67 -21.01 -0.25
N LYS A 132 -1.19 -20.28 0.75
CA LYS A 132 -0.65 -20.85 1.97
C LYS A 132 -1.71 -21.67 2.70
N LYS A 133 -1.31 -22.84 3.16
CA LYS A 133 -2.21 -23.81 3.82
C LYS A 133 -1.83 -24.01 5.28
N GLN A 134 -2.82 -24.30 6.10
CA GLN A 134 -2.66 -24.77 7.48
C GLN A 134 -3.47 -26.05 7.65
N LYS A 135 -2.84 -27.11 8.17
CA LYS A 135 -3.48 -28.44 8.32
C LYS A 135 -4.16 -28.95 7.05
N GLY A 136 -3.56 -28.71 5.89
CA GLY A 136 -4.05 -29.15 4.59
C GLY A 136 -5.13 -28.26 3.96
N LEU A 137 -5.70 -27.30 4.68
CA LEU A 137 -6.70 -26.37 4.17
C LEU A 137 -6.07 -25.02 3.85
N SER A 138 -6.47 -24.41 2.74
CA SER A 138 -6.03 -23.07 2.35
C SER A 138 -6.52 -22.03 3.34
N LEU A 139 -5.66 -21.04 3.61
CA LEU A 139 -5.99 -19.88 4.42
C LEU A 139 -6.64 -18.78 3.57
N PRO A 140 -7.51 -17.93 4.13
CA PRO A 140 -8.06 -16.77 3.45
C PRO A 140 -6.96 -15.78 3.07
N MET A 141 -7.26 -14.85 2.15
CA MET A 141 -6.30 -13.87 1.65
C MET A 141 -5.68 -13.00 2.74
N ASP A 142 -6.38 -12.79 3.84
CA ASP A 142 -5.90 -12.05 5.03
C ASP A 142 -4.65 -12.65 5.67
N TYR A 143 -4.38 -13.95 5.46
CA TYR A 143 -3.19 -14.66 5.95
C TYR A 143 -2.20 -15.03 4.85
N GLN A 144 -2.40 -14.55 3.64
CA GLN A 144 -1.47 -14.74 2.53
C GLN A 144 -0.41 -13.63 2.52
N SER A 145 0.87 -14.01 2.40
CA SER A 145 1.96 -13.03 2.34
C SER A 145 2.00 -12.25 1.02
N SER A 146 1.43 -12.79 -0.04
CA SER A 146 1.25 -12.16 -1.36
C SER A 146 -0.17 -12.40 -1.84
N LEU A 147 -0.65 -11.51 -2.73
CA LEU A 147 -1.87 -11.77 -3.50
C LEU A 147 -1.69 -12.90 -4.53
N GLY A 148 -0.45 -13.31 -4.83
CA GLY A 148 -0.17 -14.30 -5.86
C GLY A 148 -0.50 -13.83 -7.28
N THR A 149 -0.60 -12.52 -7.50
CA THR A 149 -0.90 -11.91 -8.80
C THR A 149 0.33 -11.24 -9.41
N LEU A 150 0.54 -11.42 -10.72
CA LEU A 150 1.47 -10.60 -11.49
C LEU A 150 0.74 -9.37 -12.01
N ASP A 151 1.17 -8.18 -11.61
CA ASP A 151 0.49 -6.93 -11.95
C ASP A 151 1.37 -6.02 -12.80
N ALA A 152 0.77 -5.39 -13.82
CA ALA A 152 1.37 -4.25 -14.52
C ALA A 152 0.95 -2.95 -13.84
N ILE A 153 1.86 -1.97 -13.81
CA ILE A 153 1.67 -0.69 -13.15
C ILE A 153 2.17 0.42 -14.07
N ILE A 154 1.33 1.45 -14.25
CA ILE A 154 1.68 2.65 -14.99
C ILE A 154 1.32 3.85 -14.12
N ALA A 155 2.22 4.84 -14.06
CA ALA A 155 1.93 6.07 -13.34
C ALA A 155 2.47 7.31 -14.06
N LEU A 156 1.76 8.42 -13.86
CA LEU A 156 2.17 9.77 -14.22
C LEU A 156 2.25 10.62 -12.95
N SER A 157 3.34 11.32 -12.76
CA SER A 157 3.52 12.25 -11.66
C SER A 157 3.70 13.67 -12.17
N TYR A 158 3.11 14.63 -11.48
CA TYR A 158 3.22 16.04 -11.79
C TYR A 158 3.59 16.85 -10.54
N GLN A 159 4.71 17.57 -10.63
CA GLN A 159 5.20 18.42 -9.54
C GLN A 159 4.89 19.89 -9.85
N MET A 160 4.17 20.55 -8.96
CA MET A 160 3.87 21.97 -9.03
C MET A 160 4.27 22.64 -7.70
N ASN A 161 5.46 23.23 -7.66
CA ASN A 161 6.05 23.76 -6.43
C ASN A 161 6.05 22.72 -5.30
N LYS A 162 5.26 22.97 -4.24
CA LYS A 162 5.11 22.08 -3.07
C LYS A 162 4.01 21.03 -3.24
N LEU A 163 3.20 21.12 -4.29
CA LEU A 163 2.13 20.16 -4.60
C LEU A 163 2.67 19.05 -5.51
N HIS A 164 2.47 17.82 -5.14
CA HIS A 164 2.78 16.65 -5.95
C HIS A 164 1.50 15.84 -6.21
N LEU A 165 1.21 15.65 -7.47
CA LEU A 165 0.06 14.89 -7.96
C LEU A 165 0.56 13.63 -8.64
N VAL A 166 -0.14 12.51 -8.42
CA VAL A 166 0.11 11.25 -9.11
C VAL A 166 -1.20 10.65 -9.57
N PHE A 167 -1.22 10.21 -10.81
CA PHE A 167 -2.23 9.31 -11.36
C PHE A 167 -1.57 7.97 -11.66
N ALA A 168 -2.17 6.86 -11.23
CA ALA A 168 -1.63 5.54 -11.51
C ALA A 168 -2.73 4.52 -11.78
N CYS A 169 -2.39 3.50 -12.57
CA CYS A 169 -3.22 2.33 -12.83
C CYS A 169 -2.42 1.07 -12.51
N GLN A 170 -3.08 0.10 -11.89
CA GLN A 170 -2.57 -1.24 -11.66
C GLN A 170 -3.56 -2.25 -12.19
N GLN A 171 -3.06 -3.21 -12.99
CA GLN A 171 -3.86 -4.26 -13.58
C GLN A 171 -3.21 -5.62 -13.35
N PRO A 172 -3.88 -6.56 -12.63
CA PRO A 172 -3.44 -7.95 -12.57
C PRO A 172 -3.47 -8.59 -13.97
N ILE A 173 -2.32 -9.09 -14.41
CA ILE A 173 -2.16 -9.83 -15.68
C ILE A 173 -2.32 -11.33 -15.43
N LEU A 174 -1.70 -11.84 -14.36
CA LEU A 174 -1.87 -13.21 -13.90
C LEU A 174 -2.57 -13.19 -12.55
N GLN A 175 -3.54 -14.07 -12.40
CA GLN A 175 -4.36 -14.19 -11.19
C GLN A 175 -3.81 -15.29 -10.26
N ASN A 176 -4.17 -15.22 -8.99
CA ASN A 176 -3.73 -16.20 -7.99
C ASN A 176 -4.44 -17.56 -8.14
N LYS A 177 -3.94 -18.54 -7.37
CA LYS A 177 -4.47 -19.91 -7.32
C LYS A 177 -4.90 -20.27 -5.89
N ASN A 178 -5.45 -19.32 -5.14
CA ASN A 178 -5.95 -19.59 -3.80
C ASN A 178 -7.10 -20.61 -3.87
N ASP A 179 -7.16 -21.53 -2.90
CA ASP A 179 -8.18 -22.59 -2.81
C ASP A 179 -9.11 -22.41 -1.60
N PHE A 180 -9.11 -21.24 -0.97
CA PHE A 180 -9.88 -21.00 0.24
C PHE A 180 -11.39 -20.94 -0.06
N LEU A 181 -12.14 -21.80 0.63
CA LEU A 181 -13.60 -21.78 0.70
C LEU A 181 -14.01 -21.77 2.16
N SER A 182 -14.80 -20.77 2.57
CA SER A 182 -15.30 -20.61 3.93
C SER A 182 -16.19 -21.79 4.36
N GLU A 183 -16.94 -22.35 3.42
CA GLU A 183 -17.83 -23.50 3.62
C GLU A 183 -17.08 -24.80 3.96
N LYS A 184 -15.84 -24.94 3.51
CA LYS A 184 -14.99 -26.10 3.80
C LYS A 184 -14.27 -26.00 5.16
N GLN A 185 -14.36 -24.85 5.83
CA GLN A 185 -13.65 -24.63 7.10
C GLN A 185 -14.39 -25.27 8.28
N THR A 186 -13.63 -25.91 9.16
CA THR A 186 -14.15 -26.45 10.42
C THR A 186 -14.14 -25.39 11.54
N ASN A 187 -13.31 -24.36 11.40
CA ASN A 187 -13.18 -23.28 12.38
C ASN A 187 -14.19 -22.18 12.07
N ASP A 188 -15.11 -21.89 13.00
CA ASP A 188 -16.17 -20.89 12.85
C ASP A 188 -15.63 -19.46 12.62
N ILE A 189 -14.42 -19.19 13.08
CA ILE A 189 -13.77 -17.90 12.82
C ILE A 189 -13.41 -17.80 11.32
N LEU A 190 -12.86 -18.86 10.72
CA LEU A 190 -12.49 -18.88 9.31
C LEU A 190 -13.71 -18.84 8.38
N LYS A 191 -14.87 -19.34 8.82
CA LYS A 191 -16.13 -19.23 8.06
C LYS A 191 -16.59 -17.78 7.83
N LYS A 192 -16.08 -16.82 8.62
CA LYS A 192 -16.41 -15.39 8.48
C LYS A 192 -15.64 -14.69 7.37
N PHE A 193 -14.58 -15.33 6.85
CA PHE A 193 -13.78 -14.74 5.77
C PHE A 193 -14.42 -15.02 4.43
N GLN A 194 -14.21 -14.10 3.49
CA GLN A 194 -14.68 -14.23 2.11
C GLN A 194 -14.00 -15.42 1.42
N SER A 195 -14.79 -16.29 0.78
CA SER A 195 -14.27 -17.36 -0.08
C SER A 195 -13.52 -16.78 -1.27
N THR A 196 -12.32 -17.33 -1.55
CA THR A 196 -11.38 -16.81 -2.57
C THR A 196 -10.78 -17.92 -3.44
N GLN A 197 -11.48 -19.04 -3.59
CA GLN A 197 -11.03 -20.10 -4.51
C GLN A 197 -10.96 -19.57 -5.95
N ASN A 198 -9.80 -19.74 -6.61
CA ASN A 198 -9.52 -19.19 -7.94
C ASN A 198 -9.82 -17.68 -8.02
N TYR A 199 -9.40 -16.95 -7.00
CA TYR A 199 -9.65 -15.51 -6.86
C TYR A 199 -9.21 -14.73 -8.11
N ARG A 200 -10.11 -13.91 -8.62
CA ARG A 200 -9.91 -13.01 -9.76
C ARG A 200 -10.04 -11.57 -9.29
N ARG A 201 -8.92 -10.92 -9.07
CA ARG A 201 -8.86 -9.52 -8.67
C ARG A 201 -9.00 -8.60 -9.87
N ALA A 202 -9.80 -7.54 -9.74
CA ALA A 202 -9.89 -6.48 -10.74
C ALA A 202 -8.72 -5.49 -10.61
N GLY A 203 -8.63 -4.58 -11.57
CA GLY A 203 -7.64 -3.50 -11.55
C GLY A 203 -8.06 -2.31 -10.70
N ASP A 204 -7.09 -1.44 -10.42
CA ASP A 204 -7.27 -0.21 -9.66
C ASP A 204 -6.80 1.02 -10.41
N ILE A 205 -7.47 2.14 -10.19
CA ILE A 205 -7.01 3.49 -10.53
C ILE A 205 -6.74 4.23 -9.23
N LEU A 206 -5.62 4.92 -9.18
CA LEU A 206 -5.18 5.69 -8.03
C LEU A 206 -4.94 7.14 -8.44
N LEU A 207 -5.40 8.05 -7.60
CA LEU A 207 -4.98 9.44 -7.59
C LEU A 207 -4.30 9.74 -6.26
N ARG A 208 -3.25 10.55 -6.26
CA ARG A 208 -2.64 11.07 -5.03
C ARG A 208 -2.41 12.55 -5.16
N ALA A 209 -2.76 13.30 -4.13
CA ALA A 209 -2.38 14.68 -3.95
C ALA A 209 -1.63 14.81 -2.62
N SER A 210 -0.43 15.39 -2.67
CA SER A 210 0.44 15.56 -1.51
C SER A 210 0.98 16.98 -1.48
N TYR A 211 1.09 17.59 -0.30
CA TYR A 211 1.61 18.94 -0.16
C TYR A 211 2.75 18.99 0.87
N LEU A 212 3.89 19.53 0.47
CA LEU A 212 5.11 19.59 1.27
C LEU A 212 5.14 20.82 2.17
N PHE A 213 5.22 20.63 3.48
CA PHE A 213 5.51 21.65 4.47
C PHE A 213 6.94 21.49 4.97
N THR A 214 7.77 22.50 4.76
CA THR A 214 9.12 22.57 5.33
C THR A 214 9.01 23.27 6.68
N ILE A 215 9.26 22.55 7.77
CA ILE A 215 9.19 23.06 9.15
C ILE A 215 10.55 23.61 9.55
N THR A 216 11.61 22.83 9.28
CA THR A 216 13.00 23.24 9.42
C THR A 216 13.81 22.68 8.24
N ASP A 217 15.09 23.03 8.15
CA ASP A 217 15.98 22.47 7.13
C ASP A 217 16.11 20.94 7.23
N LYS A 218 15.89 20.37 8.41
CA LYS A 218 15.99 18.92 8.64
C LYS A 218 14.65 18.21 8.79
N PHE A 219 13.56 18.93 8.97
CA PHE A 219 12.25 18.32 9.27
C PHE A 219 11.16 18.81 8.33
N LYS A 220 10.47 17.88 7.71
CA LYS A 220 9.39 18.13 6.75
C LYS A 220 8.17 17.29 7.08
N ILE A 221 7.00 17.81 6.75
CA ILE A 221 5.70 17.15 6.89
C ILE A 221 5.00 17.18 5.54
N THR A 222 4.52 16.03 5.10
CA THR A 222 3.80 15.91 3.83
C THR A 222 2.47 15.18 4.06
N PRO A 223 1.37 15.90 4.33
CA PRO A 223 0.04 15.31 4.23
C PRO A 223 -0.28 14.91 2.80
N SER A 224 -1.07 13.85 2.65
CA SER A 224 -1.46 13.30 1.37
C SER A 224 -2.87 12.72 1.43
N ILE A 225 -3.65 12.93 0.37
CA ILE A 225 -4.94 12.29 0.13
C ILE A 225 -4.77 11.32 -1.04
N LEU A 226 -5.35 10.14 -0.90
CA LEU A 226 -5.16 9.02 -1.81
C LEU A 226 -6.47 8.28 -2.07
N PRO A 227 -7.32 8.74 -3.00
CA PRO A 227 -8.41 7.94 -3.53
C PRO A 227 -7.87 6.81 -4.42
N ILE A 228 -8.39 5.61 -4.20
CA ILE A 228 -8.17 4.41 -5.01
C ILE A 228 -9.54 3.90 -5.42
N TYR A 229 -9.75 3.70 -6.71
CA TYR A 229 -10.99 3.16 -7.24
C TYR A 229 -10.77 1.78 -7.83
N HIS A 230 -11.39 0.77 -7.22
CA HIS A 230 -11.43 -0.60 -7.71
C HIS A 230 -12.47 -0.71 -8.83
N LEU A 231 -12.03 -1.13 -10.02
CA LEU A 231 -12.75 -0.88 -11.27
C LEU A 231 -14.02 -1.72 -11.43
N THR A 232 -13.98 -3.01 -11.03
CA THR A 232 -15.12 -3.93 -11.11
C THR A 232 -15.16 -4.82 -9.87
N ASN A 233 -16.25 -5.55 -9.68
CA ASN A 233 -16.29 -6.57 -8.64
C ASN A 233 -15.27 -7.67 -8.91
N ASP A 234 -14.65 -8.15 -7.84
CA ASP A 234 -13.81 -9.33 -7.84
C ASP A 234 -14.66 -10.60 -7.99
N HIS A 235 -14.02 -11.72 -8.31
CA HIS A 235 -14.71 -12.98 -8.49
C HIS A 235 -13.97 -14.11 -7.78
N PHE A 236 -14.71 -15.15 -7.43
CA PHE A 236 -14.17 -16.42 -6.96
C PHE A 236 -14.98 -17.60 -7.56
N THR A 237 -14.50 -18.81 -7.37
CA THR A 237 -15.21 -20.03 -7.75
C THR A 237 -15.81 -20.64 -6.49
N ASP A 238 -17.12 -20.88 -6.46
CA ASP A 238 -17.79 -21.48 -5.32
C ASP A 238 -17.55 -23.00 -5.20
N ILE A 239 -18.14 -23.61 -4.19
CA ILE A 239 -17.99 -25.04 -3.92
C ILE A 239 -18.58 -25.94 -5.03
N THR A 240 -19.48 -25.41 -5.85
CA THR A 240 -20.09 -26.12 -6.99
C THR A 240 -19.28 -25.94 -8.28
N GLY A 241 -18.19 -25.16 -8.25
CA GLY A 241 -17.36 -24.85 -9.41
C GLY A 241 -17.86 -23.67 -10.24
N ILE A 242 -18.91 -22.95 -9.78
CA ILE A 242 -19.49 -21.83 -10.51
C ILE A 242 -18.75 -20.54 -10.11
N LYS A 243 -18.45 -19.70 -11.12
CA LYS A 243 -17.87 -18.37 -10.89
C LYS A 243 -18.90 -17.43 -10.30
N GLN A 244 -18.60 -16.87 -9.13
CA GLN A 244 -19.42 -15.91 -8.39
C GLN A 244 -18.78 -14.54 -8.37
N SER A 245 -19.60 -13.49 -8.38
CA SER A 245 -19.19 -12.11 -8.10
C SER A 245 -19.08 -11.90 -6.60
N ILE A 246 -18.06 -11.17 -6.16
CA ILE A 246 -17.96 -10.68 -4.78
C ILE A 246 -18.58 -9.29 -4.75
N GLU A 247 -19.86 -9.23 -4.40
CA GLU A 247 -20.59 -7.98 -4.38
C GLU A 247 -19.94 -6.96 -3.44
N ASP A 248 -20.08 -5.66 -3.75
CA ASP A 248 -19.51 -4.54 -2.99
C ASP A 248 -17.96 -4.51 -2.93
N SER A 249 -17.27 -5.37 -3.71
CA SER A 249 -15.80 -5.31 -3.83
C SER A 249 -15.32 -4.23 -4.81
N LYS A 250 -16.16 -3.80 -5.76
CA LYS A 250 -15.95 -2.58 -6.56
C LYS A 250 -16.17 -1.32 -5.71
N GLY A 251 -15.40 -0.26 -5.98
CA GLY A 251 -15.71 1.05 -5.42
C GLY A 251 -14.51 1.85 -4.94
N LEU A 252 -14.79 2.93 -4.23
CA LEU A 252 -13.82 3.90 -3.76
C LEU A 252 -13.28 3.52 -2.38
N THR A 253 -11.97 3.58 -2.25
CA THR A 253 -11.25 3.69 -0.98
C THR A 253 -10.58 5.05 -0.93
N LEU A 254 -10.84 5.87 0.08
CA LEU A 254 -10.23 7.18 0.26
C LEU A 254 -9.32 7.15 1.48
N ASN A 255 -8.02 7.23 1.26
CA ASN A 255 -7.01 7.22 2.32
C ASN A 255 -6.48 8.63 2.61
N GLY A 256 -6.21 8.92 3.88
CA GLY A 256 -5.35 9.99 4.32
C GLY A 256 -4.02 9.46 4.81
N ASN A 257 -2.93 10.12 4.45
CA ASN A 257 -1.59 9.76 4.89
C ASN A 257 -0.85 11.02 5.37
N ILE A 258 0.06 10.82 6.30
CA ILE A 258 1.01 11.85 6.74
C ILE A 258 2.41 11.26 6.72
N TYR A 259 3.34 11.97 6.10
CA TYR A 259 4.76 11.61 6.04
C TYR A 259 5.55 12.63 6.84
N LEU A 260 6.39 12.15 7.74
CA LEU A 260 7.28 12.93 8.57
C LEU A 260 8.70 12.55 8.18
N ASP A 261 9.40 13.44 7.51
CA ASP A 261 10.76 13.24 7.05
C ASP A 261 11.76 13.96 7.94
N TYR A 262 12.77 13.25 8.41
CA TYR A 262 13.86 13.80 9.20
C TYR A 262 15.22 13.52 8.56
N GLN A 263 15.95 14.57 8.20
CA GLN A 263 17.29 14.49 7.66
C GLN A 263 18.32 14.43 8.79
N ILE A 264 18.97 13.26 8.96
CA ILE A 264 20.02 13.07 9.97
C ILE A 264 21.29 13.80 9.53
N ASN A 265 21.71 13.53 8.29
CA ASN A 265 22.85 14.16 7.63
C ASN A 265 22.65 14.13 6.10
N THR A 266 23.63 14.52 5.30
CA THR A 266 23.54 14.60 3.85
C THR A 266 23.24 13.24 3.20
N LYS A 267 23.61 12.12 3.83
CA LYS A 267 23.45 10.77 3.28
C LYS A 267 22.31 9.98 3.92
N ASN A 268 21.91 10.31 5.14
CA ASN A 268 21.00 9.50 5.94
C ASN A 268 19.74 10.27 6.31
N SER A 269 18.58 9.63 6.18
CA SER A 269 17.30 10.19 6.61
C SER A 269 16.37 9.10 7.16
N LEU A 270 15.41 9.55 7.97
CA LEU A 270 14.30 8.75 8.48
C LEU A 270 13.00 9.29 7.91
N GLN A 271 12.06 8.40 7.63
CA GLN A 271 10.68 8.76 7.36
C GLN A 271 9.75 7.93 8.22
N LEU A 272 8.86 8.60 8.95
CA LEU A 272 7.70 7.97 9.57
C LEU A 272 6.47 8.29 8.72
N ASN A 273 5.73 7.28 8.35
CA ASN A 273 4.45 7.41 7.65
C ASN A 273 3.35 6.80 8.50
N ALA A 274 2.24 7.49 8.61
CA ALA A 274 1.00 6.97 9.15
C ALA A 274 -0.13 7.19 8.14
N GLY A 275 -0.99 6.19 7.96
CA GLY A 275 -2.10 6.24 7.04
C GLY A 275 -3.32 5.54 7.59
N MET A 276 -4.49 6.09 7.24
CA MET A 276 -5.80 5.52 7.55
C MET A 276 -6.77 5.87 6.43
N PRO A 277 -7.75 5.04 6.13
CA PRO A 277 -8.79 5.42 5.20
C PRO A 277 -9.93 6.15 5.91
N PHE A 278 -10.50 7.09 5.19
CA PHE A 278 -11.73 7.78 5.55
C PHE A 278 -12.96 7.11 4.93
N ILE A 279 -12.79 6.46 3.78
CA ILE A 279 -13.82 5.68 3.07
C ILE A 279 -13.21 4.36 2.65
N ALA A 280 -13.95 3.27 2.77
CA ALA A 280 -13.52 1.94 2.37
C ALA A 280 -14.64 1.21 1.61
N ARG A 281 -14.25 0.32 0.67
CA ARG A 281 -15.16 -0.65 0.05
C ARG A 281 -15.77 -1.55 1.12
N LYS A 282 -17.00 -2.02 0.93
CA LYS A 282 -17.65 -2.89 1.89
C LYS A 282 -17.05 -4.30 1.90
N ALA A 283 -16.79 -4.88 0.71
CA ALA A 283 -16.11 -6.16 0.58
C ALA A 283 -14.66 -5.95 0.13
N ARG A 284 -13.73 -6.65 0.77
CA ARG A 284 -12.28 -6.51 0.59
C ARG A 284 -11.58 -7.86 0.63
N PRO A 285 -11.87 -8.69 -0.38
CA PRO A 285 -11.41 -10.08 -0.40
C PRO A 285 -9.90 -10.24 -0.59
N ASP A 286 -9.21 -9.17 -0.99
CA ASP A 286 -7.77 -9.14 -1.21
C ASP A 286 -6.93 -9.23 0.08
N GLY A 287 -7.57 -9.23 1.26
CA GLY A 287 -6.91 -9.42 2.56
C GLY A 287 -5.90 -8.32 2.94
N LEU A 288 -5.78 -7.28 2.12
CA LEU A 288 -4.80 -6.20 2.33
C LEU A 288 -5.37 -5.04 3.13
N THR A 289 -6.60 -5.14 3.51
CA THR A 289 -7.33 -4.13 4.27
C THR A 289 -6.75 -3.92 5.64
N ARG A 290 -6.51 -2.67 5.99
CA ARG A 290 -5.95 -2.28 7.29
C ARG A 290 -6.68 -1.07 7.84
N HIS A 291 -7.12 -1.14 9.10
CA HIS A 291 -7.73 0.00 9.80
C HIS A 291 -6.77 1.17 9.93
N PHE A 292 -5.51 0.89 10.11
CA PHE A 292 -4.43 1.86 10.02
C PHE A 292 -3.14 1.15 9.60
N ILE A 293 -2.20 1.92 9.10
CA ILE A 293 -0.83 1.49 8.85
C ILE A 293 0.14 2.55 9.36
N THR A 294 1.22 2.11 9.95
CA THR A 294 2.37 2.94 10.24
C THR A 294 3.62 2.29 9.68
N ASN A 295 4.52 3.08 9.16
CA ASN A 295 5.77 2.62 8.55
C ASN A 295 6.91 3.55 8.96
N LEU A 296 8.00 2.95 9.44
CA LEU A 296 9.28 3.61 9.69
C LEU A 296 10.28 3.16 8.64
N GLU A 297 10.88 4.09 7.92
CA GLU A 297 11.82 3.86 6.84
C GLU A 297 13.13 4.60 7.10
N TYR A 298 14.25 3.89 7.04
CA TYR A 298 15.59 4.45 7.07
C TYR A 298 16.19 4.42 5.67
N ARG A 299 16.82 5.53 5.27
CA ARG A 299 17.36 5.74 3.92
C ARG A 299 18.84 6.07 3.97
N ILE A 300 19.62 5.39 3.13
CA ILE A 300 21.05 5.63 2.95
C ILE A 300 21.28 5.98 1.47
N ARG A 301 22.05 7.03 1.23
CA ARG A 301 22.41 7.56 -0.09
C ARG A 301 23.93 7.48 -0.29
N PHE A 302 24.38 7.03 -1.48
CA PHE A 302 25.81 6.88 -1.78
C PHE A 302 26.10 6.93 -3.29
#